data_2d0b0d1f531b414e561f9ed20003e909
#
_entry.id   2d0b0d1f531b414e561f9ed20003e909
#
_cell.length_a   1.000
_cell.length_b   1.000
_cell.length_c   1.000
_cell.angle_alpha   90.00
_cell.angle_beta   90.00
_cell.angle_gamma   90.00
#
_symmetry.space_group_name_H-M   'P 1'
#
loop_
_entity.id
_entity.type
_entity.pdbx_description
1 polymer ?
#
loop_
_entity_poly.entity_id
_entity_poly.type
_entity_poly.pdbx_seq_one_letter_code
_entity_poly.pdbx_strand_id
1 'polypeptide(L)'
;GKDNYVLVDFWASWCGPCKAEMPNLVKLHNKYKDKGLTVLGVNISDTEAQFKGTLKLQGIEYPQIHIPAHVKENGATLYNVKSIPHIMLIAPDGTILKRGLRGEEMMKYIDEIMNEKK
;
A
#
# COMPACT_ATOMS: atom_id res chain seq x y z
N GLY A 1 -13.10 -5.43 7.67
CA GLY A 1 -13.78 -6.16 8.72
C GLY A 1 -13.04 -6.12 10.03
N LYS A 2 -13.65 -6.65 11.07
CA LYS A 2 -13.12 -6.62 12.44
C LYS A 2 -11.69 -7.14 12.57
N ASP A 3 -11.36 -8.17 11.82
CA ASP A 3 -10.06 -8.83 11.94
C ASP A 3 -9.18 -8.59 10.73
N ASN A 4 -9.47 -7.54 10.00
CA ASN A 4 -8.74 -7.25 8.77
C ASN A 4 -7.67 -6.19 8.98
N TYR A 5 -6.42 -6.55 8.70
CA TYR A 5 -5.30 -5.61 8.65
C TYR A 5 -5.28 -4.94 7.29
N VAL A 6 -4.80 -3.71 7.21
CA VAL A 6 -4.68 -2.98 5.94
C VAL A 6 -3.23 -2.54 5.76
N LEU A 7 -2.62 -2.96 4.68
CA LEU A 7 -1.28 -2.54 4.30
C LEU A 7 -1.43 -1.46 3.24
N VAL A 8 -1.16 -0.22 3.63
CA VAL A 8 -1.38 0.95 2.77
C VAL A 8 -0.08 1.38 2.12
N ASP A 9 -0.09 1.50 0.80
CA ASP A 9 1.05 1.90 -0.01
C ASP A 9 0.78 3.24 -0.71
N PHE A 10 1.43 4.30 -0.26
CA PHE A 10 1.37 5.60 -0.93
C PHE A 10 2.40 5.62 -2.06
N TRP A 11 1.96 5.87 -3.29
CA TRP A 11 2.82 5.74 -4.47
C TRP A 11 2.46 6.70 -5.59
N ALA A 12 3.35 6.81 -6.57
CA ALA A 12 3.09 7.56 -7.80
C ALA A 12 3.80 6.87 -8.96
N SER A 13 3.31 7.10 -10.18
CA SER A 13 3.85 6.46 -11.37
C SER A 13 5.31 6.85 -11.67
N TRP A 14 5.69 8.06 -11.27
CA TRP A 14 7.05 8.58 -11.48
C TRP A 14 8.06 8.12 -10.41
N CYS A 15 7.60 7.37 -9.45
CA CYS A 15 8.44 6.91 -8.34
C CYS A 15 9.01 5.53 -8.64
N GLY A 16 10.29 5.46 -9.00
CA GLY A 16 10.98 4.19 -9.28
C GLY A 16 10.92 3.21 -8.12
N PRO A 17 11.34 3.63 -6.89
CA PRO A 17 11.26 2.75 -5.72
C PRO A 17 9.85 2.26 -5.40
N CYS A 18 8.81 3.07 -5.68
CA CYS A 18 7.42 2.64 -5.51
C CYS A 18 7.11 1.45 -6.41
N LYS A 19 7.52 1.54 -7.67
CA LYS A 19 7.29 0.47 -8.65
C LYS A 19 8.09 -0.77 -8.29
N ALA A 20 9.27 -0.60 -7.72
CA ALA A 20 10.11 -1.72 -7.29
C ALA A 20 9.46 -2.52 -6.16
N GLU A 21 8.65 -1.88 -5.31
CA GLU A 21 7.94 -2.59 -4.23
C GLU A 21 6.69 -3.32 -4.68
N MET A 22 6.15 -2.97 -5.84
CA MET A 22 4.89 -3.58 -6.31
C MET A 22 4.89 -5.10 -6.39
N PRO A 23 5.96 -5.76 -6.88
CA PRO A 23 5.98 -7.22 -6.87
C PRO A 23 5.82 -7.83 -5.47
N ASN A 24 6.43 -7.20 -4.47
CA ASN A 24 6.29 -7.65 -3.08
C ASN A 24 4.86 -7.49 -2.58
N LEU A 25 4.22 -6.36 -2.91
CA LEU A 25 2.84 -6.09 -2.52
C LEU A 25 1.87 -7.05 -3.21
N VAL A 26 2.11 -7.38 -4.46
CA VAL A 26 1.32 -8.39 -5.19
C VAL A 26 1.42 -9.74 -4.50
N LYS A 27 2.63 -10.14 -4.09
CA LYS A 27 2.84 -11.40 -3.37
C LYS A 27 2.06 -11.44 -2.06
N LEU A 28 2.13 -10.37 -1.28
CA LEU A 28 1.41 -10.28 -0.01
C LEU A 28 -0.10 -10.30 -0.21
N HIS A 29 -0.58 -9.58 -1.22
CA HIS A 29 -2.00 -9.58 -1.57
C HIS A 29 -2.48 -10.99 -1.89
N ASN A 30 -1.77 -11.67 -2.79
CA ASN A 30 -2.17 -13.02 -3.20
C ASN A 30 -2.10 -14.02 -2.04
N LYS A 31 -1.12 -13.88 -1.16
CA LYS A 31 -0.95 -14.79 -0.03
C LYS A 31 -2.00 -14.61 1.06
N TYR A 32 -2.39 -13.38 1.35
CA TYR A 32 -3.20 -13.08 2.52
C TYR A 32 -4.58 -12.46 2.26
N LYS A 33 -4.98 -12.24 1.02
CA LYS A 33 -6.26 -11.58 0.71
C LYS A 33 -7.47 -12.27 1.33
N ASP A 34 -7.40 -13.58 1.49
CA ASP A 34 -8.47 -14.37 2.10
C ASP A 34 -8.18 -14.73 3.56
N LYS A 35 -7.14 -14.14 4.14
CA LYS A 35 -6.67 -14.46 5.50
C LYS A 35 -6.65 -13.25 6.42
N GLY A 36 -7.27 -12.15 6.02
CA GLY A 36 -7.39 -10.98 6.87
C GLY A 36 -6.39 -9.87 6.62
N LEU A 37 -5.80 -9.82 5.43
CA LEU A 37 -4.96 -8.69 5.02
C LEU A 37 -5.47 -8.10 3.70
N THR A 38 -5.74 -6.80 3.71
CA THR A 38 -6.03 -6.05 2.49
C THR A 38 -4.82 -5.20 2.16
N VAL A 39 -4.30 -5.33 0.93
CA VAL A 39 -3.29 -4.40 0.42
C VAL A 39 -4.04 -3.31 -0.31
N LEU A 40 -3.78 -2.06 0.06
CA LEU A 40 -4.46 -0.90 -0.51
C LEU A 40 -3.42 0.09 -1.05
N GLY A 41 -3.46 0.34 -2.35
CA GLY A 41 -2.61 1.38 -2.95
C GLY A 41 -3.31 2.72 -2.89
N VAL A 42 -2.56 3.76 -2.53
CA VAL A 42 -3.07 5.14 -2.56
C VAL A 42 -2.17 5.92 -3.50
N ASN A 43 -2.65 6.14 -4.71
CA ASN A 43 -1.91 6.87 -5.74
C ASN A 43 -2.06 8.37 -5.52
N ILE A 44 -0.93 9.07 -5.52
CA ILE A 44 -0.89 10.52 -5.33
C ILE A 44 -0.12 11.17 -6.47
N SER A 45 -0.42 12.44 -6.75
CA SER A 45 0.37 13.27 -7.67
C SER A 45 0.45 12.75 -9.12
N ASP A 46 -0.53 11.99 -9.55
CA ASP A 46 -0.63 11.49 -10.93
C ASP A 46 -1.90 11.96 -11.60
N THR A 47 -1.89 11.98 -12.93
CA THR A 47 -3.11 12.10 -13.71
C THR A 47 -3.80 10.73 -13.69
N GLU A 48 -5.08 10.69 -14.05
CA GLU A 48 -5.81 9.43 -14.15
C GLU A 48 -5.14 8.47 -15.15
N ALA A 49 -4.68 9.01 -16.28
CA ALA A 49 -4.01 8.20 -17.32
C ALA A 49 -2.72 7.57 -16.79
N GLN A 50 -1.89 8.34 -16.06
CA GLN A 50 -0.66 7.83 -15.47
C GLN A 50 -0.95 6.74 -14.45
N PHE A 51 -1.94 6.96 -13.61
CA PHE A 51 -2.38 6.02 -12.60
C PHE A 51 -2.81 4.69 -13.23
N LYS A 52 -3.77 4.75 -14.14
CA LYS A 52 -4.30 3.55 -14.81
C LYS A 52 -3.25 2.83 -15.64
N GLY A 53 -2.41 3.59 -16.35
CA GLY A 53 -1.34 3.02 -17.18
C GLY A 53 -0.35 2.21 -16.36
N THR A 54 0.05 2.74 -15.20
CA THR A 54 1.01 2.05 -14.33
C THR A 54 0.41 0.77 -13.76
N LEU A 55 -0.86 0.81 -13.33
CA LEU A 55 -1.54 -0.39 -12.81
C LEU A 55 -1.54 -1.50 -13.86
N LYS A 56 -1.81 -1.15 -15.10
CA LYS A 56 -1.84 -2.11 -16.20
C LYS A 56 -0.47 -2.69 -16.48
N LEU A 57 0.55 -1.83 -16.59
CA LEU A 57 1.92 -2.26 -16.87
C LEU A 57 2.50 -3.15 -15.77
N GLN A 58 2.18 -2.85 -14.52
CA GLN A 58 2.69 -3.59 -13.37
C GLN A 58 1.82 -4.80 -12.99
N GLY A 59 0.68 -4.97 -13.65
CA GLY A 59 -0.23 -6.08 -13.36
C GLY A 59 -0.83 -6.02 -11.96
N ILE A 60 -1.18 -4.83 -11.50
CA ILE A 60 -1.67 -4.60 -10.14
C ILE A 60 -3.17 -4.92 -10.05
N GLU A 61 -3.54 -5.82 -9.15
CA GLU A 61 -4.93 -6.22 -8.94
C GLU A 61 -5.49 -5.87 -7.56
N TYR A 62 -4.62 -5.51 -6.60
CA TYR A 62 -5.13 -5.13 -5.28
C TYR A 62 -5.81 -3.76 -5.33
N PRO A 63 -6.75 -3.49 -4.40
CA PRO A 63 -7.55 -2.26 -4.41
C PRO A 63 -6.71 -0.98 -4.43
N GLN A 64 -7.23 0.04 -5.11
CA GLN A 64 -6.54 1.31 -5.29
C GLN A 64 -7.46 2.48 -5.01
N ILE A 65 -6.87 3.55 -4.47
CA ILE A 65 -7.51 4.86 -4.37
C ILE A 65 -6.64 5.81 -5.16
N HIS A 66 -7.25 6.58 -6.07
CA HIS A 66 -6.53 7.60 -6.83
C HIS A 66 -6.91 8.98 -6.32
N ILE A 67 -5.90 9.75 -5.88
CA ILE A 67 -6.09 11.12 -5.45
C ILE A 67 -5.44 12.02 -6.50
N PRO A 68 -6.24 12.76 -7.27
CA PRO A 68 -5.71 13.61 -8.36
C PRO A 68 -4.68 14.62 -7.87
N ALA A 69 -3.72 14.92 -8.72
CA ALA A 69 -2.61 15.82 -8.39
C ALA A 69 -3.06 17.21 -7.94
N HIS A 70 -4.24 17.67 -8.41
CA HIS A 70 -4.74 19.00 -8.05
C HIS A 70 -5.42 19.07 -6.67
N VAL A 71 -5.63 17.94 -6.01
CA VAL A 71 -6.25 17.92 -4.68
C VAL A 71 -5.19 18.28 -3.65
N LYS A 72 -5.43 19.38 -2.90
CA LYS A 72 -4.48 19.91 -1.92
C LYS A 72 -4.34 19.01 -0.70
N GLU A 73 -5.46 18.51 -0.19
CA GLU A 73 -5.46 17.61 0.95
C GLU A 73 -5.64 16.18 0.44
N ASN A 74 -4.56 15.43 0.39
CA ASN A 74 -4.62 14.04 -0.03
C ASN A 74 -4.32 13.12 1.15
N GLY A 75 -4.43 11.80 0.93
CA GLY A 75 -4.17 10.82 1.97
C GLY A 75 -2.78 10.92 2.56
N ALA A 76 -1.79 11.28 1.74
CA ALA A 76 -0.41 11.46 2.20
C ALA A 76 -0.32 12.58 3.23
N THR A 77 -1.00 13.71 2.98
CA THR A 77 -1.03 14.83 3.92
C THR A 77 -1.71 14.44 5.22
N LEU A 78 -2.85 13.77 5.13
CA LEU A 78 -3.61 13.35 6.31
C LEU A 78 -2.84 12.38 7.20
N TYR A 79 -2.03 11.50 6.60
CA TYR A 79 -1.24 10.52 7.35
C TYR A 79 0.19 10.98 7.60
N ASN A 80 0.49 12.24 7.34
CA ASN A 80 1.82 12.83 7.55
C ASN A 80 2.92 12.10 6.77
N VAL A 81 2.61 11.75 5.54
CA VAL A 81 3.57 11.08 4.64
C VAL A 81 4.41 12.16 3.94
N LYS A 82 5.72 12.15 4.17
CA LYS A 82 6.64 13.16 3.64
C LYS A 82 7.40 12.73 2.40
N SER A 83 7.43 11.44 2.14
CA SER A 83 8.12 10.89 0.96
C SER A 83 7.46 9.59 0.56
N ILE A 84 7.65 9.19 -0.70
CA ILE A 84 7.14 7.92 -1.22
C ILE A 84 8.30 7.10 -1.78
N PRO A 85 8.23 5.76 -1.76
CA PRO A 85 7.09 4.99 -1.27
C PRO A 85 6.95 5.13 0.25
N HIS A 86 5.73 5.11 0.73
CA HIS A 86 5.48 5.04 2.17
C HIS A 86 4.46 3.95 2.39
N ILE A 87 4.88 2.89 3.06
CA ILE A 87 4.03 1.72 3.29
C ILE A 87 3.85 1.56 4.79
N MET A 88 2.60 1.45 5.23
CA MET A 88 2.30 1.31 6.64
C MET A 88 1.24 0.24 6.87
N LEU A 89 1.30 -0.41 8.02
CA LEU A 89 0.33 -1.43 8.40
C LEU A 89 -0.63 -0.86 9.44
N ILE A 90 -1.92 -1.01 9.15
CA ILE A 90 -3.01 -0.57 10.04
C ILE A 90 -3.72 -1.79 10.59
N ALA A 91 -3.85 -1.84 11.91
CA ALA A 91 -4.56 -2.92 12.61
C ALA A 91 -6.07 -2.80 12.43
N PRO A 92 -6.83 -3.87 12.71
CA PRO A 92 -8.30 -3.84 12.57
C PRO A 92 -9.00 -2.73 13.37
N ASP A 93 -8.39 -2.27 14.46
CA ASP A 93 -8.94 -1.18 15.27
C ASP A 93 -8.58 0.22 14.76
N GLY A 94 -7.82 0.30 13.65
CA GLY A 94 -7.39 1.57 13.08
C GLY A 94 -6.03 2.06 13.54
N THR A 95 -5.38 1.34 14.44
CA THR A 95 -4.05 1.72 14.94
C THR A 95 -2.99 1.49 13.88
N ILE A 96 -2.11 2.48 13.67
CA ILE A 96 -0.96 2.31 12.79
C ILE A 96 0.11 1.55 13.54
N LEU A 97 0.36 0.30 13.14
CA LEU A 97 1.33 -0.56 13.81
C LEU A 97 2.77 -0.28 13.42
N LYS A 98 3.01 0.04 12.16
CA LYS A 98 4.35 0.32 11.67
C LYS A 98 4.30 1.15 10.39
N ARG A 99 5.28 2.04 10.25
CA ARG A 99 5.49 2.89 9.07
C ARG A 99 6.83 2.56 8.43
N GLY A 100 6.98 2.95 7.17
CA GLY A 100 8.26 2.81 6.48
C GLY A 100 8.65 1.38 6.13
N LEU A 101 7.66 0.53 5.92
CA LEU A 101 7.91 -0.86 5.54
C LEU A 101 8.41 -0.96 4.10
N ARG A 102 9.47 -1.75 3.87
CA ARG A 102 10.02 -1.94 2.53
C ARG A 102 10.77 -3.27 2.43
N GLY A 103 10.77 -3.84 1.20
CA GLY A 103 11.61 -4.97 0.85
C GLY A 103 11.41 -6.21 1.73
N GLU A 104 12.50 -6.88 2.02
CA GLU A 104 12.46 -8.10 2.80
C GLU A 104 11.99 -7.88 4.23
N GLU A 105 12.32 -6.73 4.83
CA GLU A 105 11.84 -6.40 6.17
C GLU A 105 10.31 -6.36 6.21
N MET A 106 9.71 -5.76 5.18
CA MET A 106 8.25 -5.70 5.06
C MET A 106 7.67 -7.10 4.95
N MET A 107 8.24 -7.93 4.08
CA MET A 107 7.75 -9.29 3.86
C MET A 107 7.81 -10.09 5.16
N LYS A 108 8.92 -10.00 5.87
CA LYS A 108 9.12 -10.70 7.15
C LYS A 108 8.15 -10.20 8.22
N TYR A 109 8.02 -8.88 8.35
CA TYR A 109 7.14 -8.28 9.35
C TYR A 109 5.69 -8.69 9.14
N ILE A 110 5.20 -8.63 7.90
CA ILE A 110 3.82 -9.00 7.59
C ILE A 110 3.59 -10.49 7.84
N ASP A 111 4.54 -11.34 7.45
CA ASP A 111 4.43 -12.78 7.70
C ASP A 111 4.34 -13.05 9.22
N GLU A 112 5.13 -12.37 10.02
CA GLU A 112 5.09 -12.53 11.48
C GLU A 112 3.74 -12.11 12.05
N ILE A 113 3.23 -10.94 11.65
CA ILE A 113 1.94 -10.44 12.11
C ILE A 113 0.81 -11.39 11.72
N MET A 114 0.78 -11.83 10.47
CA MET A 114 -0.28 -12.70 9.98
C MET A 114 -0.25 -14.08 10.62
N ASN A 115 0.93 -14.57 10.97
CA ASN A 115 1.08 -15.85 11.64
C ASN A 115 0.70 -15.78 13.13
N GLU A 116 0.99 -14.67 13.78
CA GLU A 116 0.64 -14.47 15.21
C GLU A 116 -0.85 -14.33 15.45
N LYS A 117 -1.61 -13.87 14.47
CA LYS A 117 -3.05 -13.67 14.66
C LYS A 117 -3.87 -14.95 14.74
N LYS A 118 -3.26 -16.07 14.51
CA LYS A 118 -3.96 -17.38 14.55
C LYS A 118 -4.57 -17.69 15.93
#